data_36b5508e59de3eeb04cbf506deb42358
#
_entry.id   36b5508e59de3eeb04cbf506deb42358
#
_cell.length_a   1.000
_cell.length_b   1.000
_cell.length_c   1.000
_cell.angle_alpha   90.00
_cell.angle_beta   90.00
_cell.angle_gamma   90.00
#
_symmetry.space_group_name_H-M   'P 1'
#
loop_
_entity.id
_entity.type
_entity.pdbx_description
1 polymer ?
#
loop_
_entity_poly.entity_id
_entity_poly.type
_entity_poly.pdbx_seq_one_letter_code
_entity_poly.pdbx_strand_id
1 'polypeptide(L)'
;MFKDITLGQYYPTDSILHKLDPRVKFIGTIAFIIALFLIKGPVGYGFATVVLVTLIRLSKVPFKFMVRGMKAIAVILVITMLFNMFLTPGEKLFSIWILTVTREGVETAVKMAVRLIYLVIGSSLMTLTTTPNQLTDGMEALFAPLKKVHVPVHEISMMMSIALRFIPILMEETDKIMKAQIARGADFESGNFISRIKSMVPLLVPLFVSAFRRANDLAMAMEARCYHGGEGRTQMKPLIYAGRDRIAYGLILLFFAVCVAFAFLGL
;
A
#
# COMPACT_ATOMS: atom_id res chain seq x y z
N MET A 1 -6.18 18.69 14.15
CA MET A 1 -6.92 17.85 13.21
C MET A 1 -6.02 17.05 12.25
N PHE A 2 -4.85 17.54 11.82
CA PHE A 2 -3.96 16.85 10.87
C PHE A 2 -2.73 16.18 11.49
N LYS A 3 -2.62 16.11 12.82
CA LYS A 3 -1.44 15.57 13.52
C LYS A 3 -1.20 14.05 13.36
N ASP A 4 -2.19 13.31 12.86
CA ASP A 4 -2.16 11.86 12.78
C ASP A 4 -1.94 11.32 11.36
N ILE A 5 -1.67 12.21 10.38
CA ILE A 5 -1.34 11.76 9.02
C ILE A 5 0.14 11.39 8.98
N THR A 6 0.43 10.13 9.29
CA THR A 6 1.77 9.58 9.10
C THR A 6 1.96 9.25 7.61
N LEU A 7 2.83 10.01 6.95
CA LEU A 7 3.28 9.73 5.59
C LEU A 7 4.12 8.46 5.58
N GLY A 8 3.48 7.36 5.18
CA GLY A 8 4.10 6.04 5.13
C GLY A 8 4.18 5.39 6.51
N GLN A 9 3.72 4.15 6.61
CA GLN A 9 3.79 3.35 7.84
C GLN A 9 5.14 2.62 7.95
N TYR A 10 6.24 3.22 7.43
CA TYR A 10 7.56 2.60 7.51
C TYR A 10 8.00 2.44 8.96
N TYR A 11 8.40 1.23 9.33
CA TYR A 11 8.93 0.90 10.64
C TYR A 11 10.46 0.75 10.55
N PRO A 12 11.26 1.68 11.11
CA PRO A 12 12.71 1.66 10.97
C PRO A 12 13.32 0.53 11.82
N THR A 13 13.65 -0.58 11.19
CA THR A 13 14.39 -1.71 11.80
C THR A 13 15.41 -2.28 10.83
N ASP A 14 16.51 -2.79 11.39
CA ASP A 14 17.51 -3.53 10.63
C ASP A 14 17.11 -5.01 10.50
N SER A 15 16.48 -5.33 9.37
CA SER A 15 16.15 -6.72 9.02
C SER A 15 16.59 -7.06 7.60
N ILE A 16 16.62 -8.35 7.29
CA ILE A 16 16.94 -8.85 5.94
C ILE A 16 15.96 -8.27 4.91
N LEU A 17 14.65 -8.21 5.26
CA LEU A 17 13.63 -7.66 4.37
C LEU A 17 13.82 -6.17 4.11
N HIS A 18 14.22 -5.37 5.13
CA HIS A 18 14.45 -3.94 4.93
C HIS A 18 15.60 -3.67 3.94
N LYS A 19 16.60 -4.55 3.92
CA LYS A 19 17.79 -4.44 3.06
C LYS A 19 17.60 -4.98 1.63
N LEU A 20 16.44 -5.58 1.32
CA LEU A 20 16.12 -6.03 -0.04
C LEU A 20 15.78 -4.84 -0.94
N ASP A 21 16.07 -5.01 -2.22
CA ASP A 21 15.71 -4.05 -3.27
C ASP A 21 14.17 -3.86 -3.30
N PRO A 22 13.65 -2.60 -3.39
CA PRO A 22 12.21 -2.32 -3.47
C PRO A 22 11.52 -3.04 -4.63
N ARG A 23 12.20 -3.27 -5.75
CA ARG A 23 11.67 -4.02 -6.91
C ARG A 23 11.33 -5.46 -6.54
N VAL A 24 12.20 -6.13 -5.78
CA VAL A 24 12.00 -7.51 -5.33
C VAL A 24 10.81 -7.58 -4.38
N LYS A 25 10.69 -6.63 -3.45
CA LYS A 25 9.57 -6.57 -2.51
C LYS A 25 8.24 -6.35 -3.23
N PHE A 26 8.21 -5.46 -4.21
CA PHE A 26 7.01 -5.16 -4.99
C PHE A 26 6.55 -6.38 -5.80
N ILE A 27 7.47 -7.02 -6.55
CA ILE A 27 7.18 -8.23 -7.33
C ILE A 27 6.77 -9.38 -6.39
N GLY A 28 7.48 -9.55 -5.26
CA GLY A 28 7.17 -10.57 -4.26
C GLY A 28 5.77 -10.39 -3.67
N THR A 29 5.37 -9.16 -3.39
CA THR A 29 4.02 -8.87 -2.87
C THR A 29 2.95 -9.17 -3.91
N ILE A 30 3.14 -8.77 -5.17
CA ILE A 30 2.22 -9.10 -6.26
C ILE A 30 2.13 -10.61 -6.46
N ALA A 31 3.26 -11.30 -6.51
CA ALA A 31 3.30 -12.76 -6.65
C ALA A 31 2.57 -13.45 -5.49
N PHE A 32 2.75 -12.97 -4.25
CA PHE A 32 2.04 -13.47 -3.07
C PHE A 32 0.52 -13.25 -3.19
N ILE A 33 0.09 -12.07 -3.61
CA ILE A 33 -1.34 -11.77 -3.82
C ILE A 33 -1.93 -12.72 -4.86
N ILE A 34 -1.30 -12.87 -6.03
CA ILE A 34 -1.77 -13.75 -7.09
C ILE A 34 -1.81 -15.21 -6.61
N ALA A 35 -0.78 -15.67 -5.92
CA ALA A 35 -0.71 -17.03 -5.38
C ALA A 35 -1.87 -17.33 -4.43
N LEU A 36 -2.27 -16.39 -3.56
CA LEU A 36 -3.41 -16.56 -2.64
C LEU A 36 -4.76 -16.72 -3.38
N PHE A 37 -4.90 -16.16 -4.58
CA PHE A 37 -6.10 -16.38 -5.39
C PHE A 37 -6.09 -17.72 -6.12
N LEU A 38 -4.91 -18.28 -6.42
CA LEU A 38 -4.77 -19.58 -7.07
C LEU A 38 -5.02 -20.75 -6.11
N ILE A 39 -4.69 -20.58 -4.83
CA ILE A 39 -4.85 -21.62 -3.80
C ILE A 39 -6.34 -21.89 -3.54
N LYS A 40 -6.75 -23.15 -3.63
CA LYS A 40 -8.13 -23.62 -3.39
C LYS A 40 -8.25 -24.50 -2.14
N GLY A 41 -7.24 -25.29 -1.84
CA GLY A 41 -7.26 -26.29 -0.79
C GLY A 41 -6.60 -25.84 0.54
N PRO A 42 -6.87 -26.56 1.65
CA PRO A 42 -6.35 -26.21 2.97
C PRO A 42 -4.82 -26.37 3.09
N VAL A 43 -4.23 -27.28 2.33
CA VAL A 43 -2.78 -27.54 2.33
C VAL A 43 -2.03 -26.31 1.77
N GLY A 44 -2.53 -25.72 0.68
CA GLY A 44 -1.96 -24.51 0.11
C GLY A 44 -2.03 -23.32 1.06
N TYR A 45 -3.13 -23.14 1.80
CA TYR A 45 -3.23 -22.12 2.85
C TYR A 45 -2.27 -22.38 4.00
N GLY A 46 -2.07 -23.66 4.40
CA GLY A 46 -1.08 -24.05 5.41
C GLY A 46 0.35 -23.64 4.99
N PHE A 47 0.71 -23.93 3.74
CA PHE A 47 2.00 -23.51 3.17
C PHE A 47 2.16 -21.99 3.14
N ALA A 48 1.14 -21.27 2.66
CA ALA A 48 1.14 -19.80 2.66
C ALA A 48 1.28 -19.22 4.07
N THR A 49 0.67 -19.85 5.10
CA THR A 49 0.83 -19.48 6.51
C THR A 49 2.28 -19.57 6.95
N VAL A 50 2.93 -20.70 6.67
CA VAL A 50 4.34 -20.93 7.06
C VAL A 50 5.23 -19.88 6.43
N VAL A 51 5.05 -19.59 5.14
CA VAL A 51 5.81 -18.56 4.43
C VAL A 51 5.54 -17.17 5.02
N LEU A 52 4.28 -16.82 5.27
CA LEU A 52 3.91 -15.52 5.82
C LEU A 52 4.49 -15.32 7.23
N VAL A 53 4.38 -16.33 8.11
CA VAL A 53 4.96 -16.29 9.47
C VAL A 53 6.48 -16.15 9.41
N THR A 54 7.13 -16.85 8.48
CA THR A 54 8.58 -16.75 8.27
C THR A 54 8.97 -15.33 7.85
N LEU A 55 8.24 -14.73 6.89
CA LEU A 55 8.47 -13.35 6.45
C LEU A 55 8.25 -12.35 7.59
N ILE A 56 7.20 -12.52 8.40
CA ILE A 56 6.94 -11.69 9.57
C ILE A 56 8.11 -11.74 10.56
N ARG A 57 8.60 -12.94 10.87
CA ARG A 57 9.74 -13.10 11.79
C ARG A 57 11.03 -12.49 11.24
N LEU A 58 11.30 -12.68 9.94
CA LEU A 58 12.46 -12.09 9.26
C LEU A 58 12.37 -10.56 9.17
N SER A 59 11.18 -9.98 9.15
CA SER A 59 10.99 -8.53 9.10
C SER A 59 11.36 -7.82 10.39
N LYS A 60 11.33 -8.53 11.54
CA LYS A 60 11.49 -7.97 12.90
C LYS A 60 10.49 -6.85 13.24
N VAL A 61 9.42 -6.71 12.47
CA VAL A 61 8.36 -5.74 12.74
C VAL A 61 7.40 -6.30 13.77
N PRO A 62 7.05 -5.56 14.85
CA PRO A 62 6.10 -6.04 15.84
C PRO A 62 4.72 -6.29 15.20
N PHE A 63 4.14 -7.45 15.46
CA PHE A 63 2.85 -7.89 14.91
C PHE A 63 1.71 -6.88 15.15
N LYS A 64 1.79 -6.12 16.25
CA LYS A 64 0.82 -5.07 16.59
C LYS A 64 0.66 -4.01 15.49
N PHE A 65 1.73 -3.66 14.77
CA PHE A 65 1.66 -2.68 13.67
C PHE A 65 1.00 -3.27 12.42
N MET A 66 1.20 -4.55 12.14
CA MET A 66 0.55 -5.25 11.02
C MET A 66 -0.96 -5.38 11.25
N VAL A 67 -1.37 -5.73 12.49
CA VAL A 67 -2.78 -5.87 12.88
C VAL A 67 -3.53 -4.53 12.93
N ARG A 68 -2.82 -3.41 13.11
CA ARG A 68 -3.47 -2.09 13.11
C ARG A 68 -4.22 -1.81 11.80
N GLY A 69 -3.67 -2.24 10.65
CA GLY A 69 -4.35 -2.17 9.35
C GLY A 69 -5.63 -3.03 9.28
N MET A 70 -5.68 -4.13 10.05
CA MET A 70 -6.84 -5.02 10.07
C MET A 70 -8.07 -4.39 10.73
N LYS A 71 -7.91 -3.45 11.67
CA LYS A 71 -9.06 -2.78 12.31
C LYS A 71 -9.97 -2.08 11.29
N ALA A 72 -9.38 -1.42 10.29
CA ALA A 72 -10.16 -0.74 9.25
C ALA A 72 -10.93 -1.73 8.36
N ILE A 73 -10.41 -2.94 8.19
CA ILE A 73 -10.98 -3.97 7.30
C ILE A 73 -11.83 -4.98 8.07
N ALA A 74 -11.75 -4.98 9.41
CA ALA A 74 -12.48 -5.94 10.25
C ALA A 74 -14.00 -5.93 9.98
N VAL A 75 -14.58 -4.76 9.76
CA VAL A 75 -16.01 -4.62 9.44
C VAL A 75 -16.33 -5.30 8.11
N ILE A 76 -15.53 -5.04 7.07
CA ILE A 76 -15.70 -5.65 5.74
C ILE A 76 -15.52 -7.17 5.83
N LEU A 77 -14.53 -7.62 6.61
CA LEU A 77 -14.26 -9.05 6.84
C LEU A 77 -15.48 -9.74 7.48
N VAL A 78 -16.06 -9.16 8.54
CA VAL A 78 -17.25 -9.71 9.20
C VAL A 78 -18.43 -9.74 8.22
N ILE A 79 -18.67 -8.65 7.50
CA ILE A 79 -19.74 -8.57 6.50
C ILE A 79 -19.56 -9.66 5.44
N THR A 80 -18.36 -9.77 4.86
CA THR A 80 -18.06 -10.77 3.82
C THR A 80 -18.23 -12.19 4.35
N MET A 81 -17.80 -12.46 5.58
CA MET A 81 -17.95 -13.76 6.23
C MET A 81 -19.44 -14.10 6.41
N LEU A 82 -20.25 -13.16 6.90
CA LEU A 82 -21.68 -13.35 7.06
C LEU A 82 -22.39 -13.60 5.72
N PHE A 83 -22.09 -12.80 4.70
CA PHE A 83 -22.66 -12.99 3.37
C PHE A 83 -22.33 -14.37 2.80
N ASN A 84 -21.07 -14.78 2.83
CA ASN A 84 -20.69 -16.11 2.32
C ASN A 84 -21.34 -17.25 3.12
N MET A 85 -21.48 -17.10 4.44
CA MET A 85 -22.09 -18.12 5.30
C MET A 85 -23.55 -18.36 4.99
N PHE A 86 -24.32 -17.29 4.65
CA PHE A 86 -25.76 -17.37 4.44
C PHE A 86 -26.19 -17.43 2.97
N LEU A 87 -25.41 -16.88 2.03
CA LEU A 87 -25.79 -16.82 0.62
C LEU A 87 -25.23 -17.97 -0.22
N THR A 88 -24.23 -18.72 0.28
CA THR A 88 -23.64 -19.82 -0.51
C THR A 88 -24.56 -21.03 -0.46
N PRO A 89 -25.08 -21.53 -1.62
CA PRO A 89 -25.89 -22.74 -1.66
C PRO A 89 -25.05 -23.98 -1.32
N GLY A 90 -25.65 -24.96 -0.61
CA GLY A 90 -24.98 -26.20 -0.26
C GLY A 90 -25.78 -27.04 0.75
N GLU A 91 -25.12 -28.06 1.35
CA GLU A 91 -25.72 -28.92 2.36
C GLU A 91 -26.10 -28.11 3.61
N LYS A 92 -27.36 -28.19 4.01
CA LYS A 92 -27.90 -27.44 5.16
C LYS A 92 -27.36 -28.04 6.47
N LEU A 93 -26.57 -27.26 7.21
CA LEU A 93 -26.16 -27.62 8.58
C LEU A 93 -27.20 -27.20 9.61
N PHE A 94 -27.71 -25.97 9.48
CA PHE A 94 -28.67 -25.41 10.39
C PHE A 94 -29.52 -24.36 9.68
N SER A 95 -30.81 -24.32 9.95
CA SER A 95 -31.76 -23.38 9.36
C SER A 95 -32.48 -22.62 10.46
N ILE A 96 -32.32 -21.28 10.47
CA ILE A 96 -33.12 -20.39 11.33
C ILE A 96 -34.00 -19.56 10.41
N TRP A 97 -35.28 -19.90 10.35
CA TRP A 97 -36.32 -19.19 9.64
C TRP A 97 -36.00 -18.98 8.14
N ILE A 98 -35.45 -17.82 7.73
CA ILE A 98 -35.11 -17.49 6.33
C ILE A 98 -33.61 -17.71 6.07
N LEU A 99 -32.77 -17.78 7.11
CA LEU A 99 -31.33 -17.89 6.99
C LEU A 99 -30.88 -19.35 7.14
N THR A 100 -30.31 -19.91 6.07
CA THR A 100 -29.74 -21.26 6.07
C THR A 100 -28.23 -21.20 6.10
N VAL A 101 -27.62 -21.79 7.13
CA VAL A 101 -26.17 -21.99 7.17
C VAL A 101 -25.86 -23.30 6.47
N THR A 102 -25.02 -23.23 5.43
CA THR A 102 -24.59 -24.38 4.66
C THR A 102 -23.15 -24.74 5.01
N ARG A 103 -22.78 -26.00 4.83
CA ARG A 103 -21.41 -26.49 5.07
C ARG A 103 -20.42 -25.80 4.15
N GLU A 104 -20.74 -25.71 2.87
CA GLU A 104 -19.96 -25.05 1.84
C GLU A 104 -19.86 -23.54 2.09
N GLY A 105 -20.92 -22.95 2.64
CA GLY A 105 -20.94 -21.55 3.04
C GLY A 105 -19.95 -21.23 4.16
N VAL A 106 -19.91 -22.09 5.21
CA VAL A 106 -18.93 -21.92 6.30
C VAL A 106 -17.51 -22.11 5.79
N GLU A 107 -17.26 -23.14 4.98
CA GLU A 107 -15.94 -23.40 4.43
C GLU A 107 -15.46 -22.25 3.54
N THR A 108 -16.32 -21.72 2.68
CA THR A 108 -16.03 -20.57 1.82
C THR A 108 -15.81 -19.29 2.64
N ALA A 109 -16.63 -19.06 3.68
CA ALA A 109 -16.48 -17.92 4.57
C ALA A 109 -15.14 -17.93 5.30
N VAL A 110 -14.71 -19.10 5.83
CA VAL A 110 -13.41 -19.26 6.49
C VAL A 110 -12.26 -19.05 5.49
N LYS A 111 -12.31 -19.67 4.30
CA LYS A 111 -11.29 -19.50 3.24
C LYS A 111 -11.16 -18.02 2.84
N MET A 112 -12.29 -17.32 2.65
CA MET A 112 -12.29 -15.89 2.29
C MET A 112 -11.74 -15.03 3.43
N ALA A 113 -12.11 -15.31 4.69
CA ALA A 113 -11.59 -14.58 5.85
C ALA A 113 -10.06 -14.74 5.96
N VAL A 114 -9.54 -15.98 5.86
CA VAL A 114 -8.10 -16.26 5.91
C VAL A 114 -7.39 -15.56 4.75
N ARG A 115 -7.94 -15.62 3.53
CA ARG A 115 -7.39 -14.94 2.35
C ARG A 115 -7.27 -13.44 2.57
N LEU A 116 -8.34 -12.79 3.04
CA LEU A 116 -8.33 -11.35 3.30
C LEU A 116 -7.30 -10.97 4.37
N ILE A 117 -7.19 -11.75 5.45
CA ILE A 117 -6.19 -11.55 6.49
C ILE A 117 -4.77 -11.61 5.91
N TYR A 118 -4.49 -12.62 5.07
CA TYR A 118 -3.16 -12.78 4.47
C TYR A 118 -2.83 -11.68 3.46
N LEU A 119 -3.82 -11.25 2.67
CA LEU A 119 -3.66 -10.12 1.76
C LEU A 119 -3.29 -8.83 2.51
N VAL A 120 -3.99 -8.56 3.62
CA VAL A 120 -3.72 -7.37 4.43
C VAL A 120 -2.36 -7.44 5.10
N ILE A 121 -2.02 -8.58 5.71
CA ILE A 121 -0.72 -8.73 6.37
C ILE A 121 0.42 -8.68 5.34
N GLY A 122 0.29 -9.36 4.20
CA GLY A 122 1.30 -9.40 3.15
C GLY A 122 1.57 -8.02 2.55
N SER A 123 0.52 -7.25 2.22
CA SER A 123 0.66 -5.88 1.72
C SER A 123 1.18 -4.92 2.79
N SER A 124 0.74 -5.06 4.04
CA SER A 124 1.25 -4.27 5.17
C SER A 124 2.74 -4.51 5.40
N LEU A 125 3.21 -5.74 5.21
CA LEU A 125 4.63 -6.07 5.35
C LEU A 125 5.49 -5.26 4.36
N MET A 126 5.06 -5.14 3.11
CA MET A 126 5.74 -4.32 2.10
C MET A 126 5.77 -2.84 2.54
N THR A 127 4.64 -2.29 2.96
CA THR A 127 4.54 -0.89 3.37
C THR A 127 5.36 -0.58 4.63
N LEU A 128 5.41 -1.51 5.59
CA LEU A 128 6.19 -1.35 6.82
C LEU A 128 7.70 -1.51 6.60
N THR A 129 8.12 -2.21 5.55
CA THR A 129 9.55 -2.47 5.26
C THR A 129 10.13 -1.61 4.15
N THR A 130 9.34 -0.76 3.50
CA THR A 130 9.78 0.04 2.35
C THR A 130 9.31 1.48 2.52
N THR A 131 10.23 2.44 2.36
CA THR A 131 9.86 3.85 2.40
C THR A 131 9.12 4.25 1.11
N PRO A 132 8.23 5.28 1.15
CA PRO A 132 7.53 5.75 -0.04
C PRO A 132 8.47 6.14 -1.18
N ASN A 133 9.60 6.80 -0.88
CA ASN A 133 10.60 7.18 -1.87
C ASN A 133 11.24 5.95 -2.53
N GLN A 134 11.64 4.94 -1.72
CA GLN A 134 12.17 3.69 -2.26
C GLN A 134 11.16 2.95 -3.13
N LEU A 135 9.87 3.00 -2.77
CA LEU A 135 8.82 2.39 -3.56
C LEU A 135 8.69 3.09 -4.92
N THR A 136 8.73 4.43 -4.95
CA THR A 136 8.69 5.23 -6.18
C THR A 136 9.88 4.91 -7.09
N ASP A 137 11.10 4.87 -6.54
CA ASP A 137 12.31 4.50 -7.29
C ASP A 137 12.23 3.07 -7.84
N GLY A 138 11.71 2.14 -7.02
CA GLY A 138 11.49 0.75 -7.44
C GLY A 138 10.47 0.63 -8.57
N MET A 139 9.37 1.38 -8.51
CA MET A 139 8.35 1.43 -9.56
C MET A 139 8.91 2.04 -10.85
N GLU A 140 9.69 3.14 -10.78
CA GLU A 140 10.36 3.71 -11.95
C GLU A 140 11.20 2.67 -12.67
N ALA A 141 12.03 1.94 -11.93
CA ALA A 141 12.88 0.91 -12.50
C ALA A 141 12.11 -0.28 -13.07
N LEU A 142 11.00 -0.69 -12.45
CA LEU A 142 10.14 -1.77 -12.94
C LEU A 142 9.37 -1.37 -14.19
N PHE A 143 8.90 -0.14 -14.26
CA PHE A 143 8.14 0.38 -15.40
C PHE A 143 9.02 1.00 -16.50
N ALA A 144 10.35 1.01 -16.32
CA ALA A 144 11.27 1.49 -17.34
C ALA A 144 11.04 0.89 -18.75
N PRO A 145 10.66 -0.41 -18.92
CA PRO A 145 10.32 -0.96 -20.24
C PRO A 145 9.15 -0.27 -20.95
N LEU A 146 8.21 0.36 -20.18
CA LEU A 146 7.06 1.07 -20.73
C LEU A 146 7.46 2.37 -21.46
N LYS A 147 8.70 2.86 -21.27
CA LYS A 147 9.24 3.95 -22.11
C LYS A 147 9.18 3.62 -23.59
N LYS A 148 9.28 2.34 -23.97
CA LYS A 148 9.17 1.89 -25.37
C LYS A 148 7.76 2.12 -25.96
N VAL A 149 6.75 2.25 -25.10
CA VAL A 149 5.35 2.52 -25.47
C VAL A 149 5.01 4.00 -25.23
N HIS A 150 6.00 4.88 -25.20
CA HIS A 150 5.88 6.34 -25.00
C HIS A 150 5.24 6.75 -23.66
N VAL A 151 5.30 5.90 -22.63
CA VAL A 151 4.88 6.28 -21.28
C VAL A 151 5.99 7.08 -20.61
N PRO A 152 5.74 8.31 -20.13
CA PRO A 152 6.74 9.16 -19.48
C PRO A 152 7.01 8.71 -18.03
N VAL A 153 7.59 7.50 -17.87
CA VAL A 153 7.80 6.86 -16.56
C VAL A 153 8.69 7.69 -15.64
N HIS A 154 9.73 8.30 -16.21
CA HIS A 154 10.67 9.12 -15.43
C HIS A 154 9.99 10.38 -14.89
N GLU A 155 9.21 11.06 -15.72
CA GLU A 155 8.49 12.26 -15.37
C GLU A 155 7.45 11.97 -14.27
N ILE A 156 6.74 10.84 -14.38
CA ILE A 156 5.78 10.38 -13.35
C ILE A 156 6.51 10.11 -12.03
N SER A 157 7.64 9.40 -12.06
CA SER A 157 8.41 9.10 -10.86
C SER A 157 8.95 10.38 -10.21
N MET A 158 9.44 11.32 -11.00
CA MET A 158 9.90 12.61 -10.52
C MET A 158 8.76 13.41 -9.88
N MET A 159 7.58 13.48 -10.52
CA MET A 159 6.39 14.13 -9.94
C MET A 159 6.01 13.49 -8.61
N MET A 160 6.03 12.15 -8.50
CA MET A 160 5.75 11.45 -7.25
C MET A 160 6.77 11.78 -6.16
N SER A 161 8.06 11.82 -6.49
CA SER A 161 9.13 12.16 -5.55
C SER A 161 9.02 13.61 -5.04
N ILE A 162 8.67 14.54 -5.94
CA ILE A 162 8.40 15.96 -5.59
C ILE A 162 7.17 16.04 -4.69
N ALA A 163 6.08 15.36 -5.05
CA ALA A 163 4.86 15.33 -4.26
C ALA A 163 5.11 14.81 -2.84
N LEU A 164 5.79 13.66 -2.70
CA LEU A 164 6.13 13.08 -1.39
C LEU A 164 6.96 14.03 -0.52
N ARG A 165 7.82 14.84 -1.12
CA ARG A 165 8.61 15.87 -0.41
C ARG A 165 7.73 17.05 0.01
N PHE A 166 6.79 17.48 -0.84
CA PHE A 166 5.97 18.64 -0.56
C PHE A 166 4.80 18.37 0.40
N ILE A 167 4.32 17.12 0.51
CA ILE A 167 3.22 16.80 1.43
C ILE A 167 3.51 17.26 2.87
N PRO A 168 4.64 16.94 3.53
CA PRO A 168 4.92 17.43 4.87
C PRO A 168 4.95 18.96 4.96
N ILE A 169 5.55 19.61 3.96
CA ILE A 169 5.67 21.07 3.90
C ILE A 169 4.30 21.73 3.77
N LEU A 170 3.44 21.19 2.90
CA LEU A 170 2.07 21.69 2.73
C LEU A 170 1.20 21.43 3.95
N MET A 171 1.42 20.33 4.69
CA MET A 171 0.73 20.07 5.96
C MET A 171 1.09 21.12 7.02
N GLU A 172 2.38 21.42 7.17
CA GLU A 172 2.82 22.50 8.08
C GLU A 172 2.26 23.87 7.67
N GLU A 173 2.22 24.16 6.38
CA GLU A 173 1.64 25.39 5.84
C GLU A 173 0.13 25.46 6.12
N THR A 174 -0.58 24.34 5.92
CA THR A 174 -2.01 24.22 6.24
C THR A 174 -2.28 24.51 7.71
N ASP A 175 -1.48 23.97 8.62
CA ASP A 175 -1.61 24.23 10.06
C ASP A 175 -1.39 25.72 10.39
N LYS A 176 -0.42 26.36 9.74
CA LYS A 176 -0.15 27.82 9.92
C LYS A 176 -1.32 28.65 9.41
N ILE A 177 -1.79 28.37 8.18
CA ILE A 177 -2.92 29.09 7.58
C ILE A 177 -4.19 28.89 8.43
N MET A 178 -4.45 27.67 8.89
CA MET A 178 -5.59 27.35 9.74
C MET A 178 -5.57 28.16 11.03
N LYS A 179 -4.44 28.21 11.75
CA LYS A 179 -4.28 29.02 12.97
C LYS A 179 -4.50 30.50 12.70
N ALA A 180 -3.98 31.02 11.59
CA ALA A 180 -4.18 32.42 11.20
C ALA A 180 -5.65 32.72 10.88
N GLN A 181 -6.38 31.82 10.23
CA GLN A 181 -7.79 31.99 9.94
C GLN A 181 -8.68 31.89 11.20
N ILE A 182 -8.35 30.98 12.13
CA ILE A 182 -9.04 30.91 13.42
C ILE A 182 -8.85 32.22 14.21
N ALA A 183 -7.65 32.80 14.20
CA ALA A 183 -7.39 34.09 14.84
C ALA A 183 -8.16 35.25 14.19
N ARG A 184 -8.58 35.09 12.93
CA ARG A 184 -9.46 36.05 12.19
C ARG A 184 -10.95 35.76 12.40
N GLY A 185 -11.31 34.80 13.27
CA GLY A 185 -12.70 34.45 13.57
C GLY A 185 -13.31 33.41 12.64
N ALA A 186 -12.50 32.69 11.84
CA ALA A 186 -13.01 31.59 11.02
C ALA A 186 -13.35 30.39 11.91
N ASP A 187 -14.53 29.82 11.70
CA ASP A 187 -14.98 28.62 12.38
C ASP A 187 -15.09 27.46 11.37
N PHE A 188 -14.31 26.41 11.63
CA PHE A 188 -14.24 25.22 10.76
C PHE A 188 -15.05 24.03 11.29
N GLU A 189 -15.61 24.11 12.50
CA GLU A 189 -16.25 23.00 13.19
C GLU A 189 -17.77 23.13 13.28
N SER A 190 -18.31 24.35 13.34
CA SER A 190 -19.74 24.58 13.49
C SER A 190 -20.48 24.72 12.15
N GLY A 191 -21.78 24.45 12.16
CA GLY A 191 -22.67 24.62 11.02
C GLY A 191 -22.96 23.37 10.19
N ASN A 192 -23.85 23.54 9.19
CA ASN A 192 -24.25 22.49 8.25
C ASN A 192 -23.09 22.11 7.31
N PHE A 193 -23.19 20.94 6.66
CA PHE A 193 -22.19 20.41 5.71
C PHE A 193 -21.77 21.45 4.65
N ILE A 194 -22.73 22.19 4.08
CA ILE A 194 -22.46 23.24 3.06
C ILE A 194 -21.71 24.41 3.70
N SER A 195 -22.04 24.82 4.92
CA SER A 195 -21.34 25.86 5.66
C SER A 195 -19.88 25.47 5.93
N ARG A 196 -19.62 24.22 6.31
CA ARG A 196 -18.26 23.68 6.50
C ARG A 196 -17.42 23.70 5.22
N ILE A 197 -18.02 23.37 4.07
CA ILE A 197 -17.32 23.46 2.78
C ILE A 197 -16.95 24.92 2.48
N LYS A 198 -17.87 25.87 2.70
CA LYS A 198 -17.62 27.30 2.50
C LYS A 198 -16.53 27.84 3.44
N SER A 199 -16.51 27.39 4.70
CA SER A 199 -15.48 27.81 5.65
C SER A 199 -14.08 27.26 5.32
N MET A 200 -13.96 26.22 4.50
CA MET A 200 -12.66 25.71 4.02
C MET A 200 -12.06 26.56 2.88
N VAL A 201 -12.85 27.37 2.17
CA VAL A 201 -12.35 28.19 1.05
C VAL A 201 -11.24 29.17 1.48
N PRO A 202 -11.35 29.91 2.59
CA PRO A 202 -10.29 30.78 3.09
C PRO A 202 -8.98 30.06 3.46
N LEU A 203 -9.01 28.73 3.63
CA LEU A 203 -7.84 27.89 3.84
C LEU A 203 -7.27 27.42 2.51
N LEU A 204 -8.14 26.99 1.57
CA LEU A 204 -7.72 26.43 0.29
C LEU A 204 -7.05 27.46 -0.62
N VAL A 205 -7.60 28.69 -0.73
CA VAL A 205 -7.06 29.70 -1.63
C VAL A 205 -5.62 30.08 -1.30
N PRO A 206 -5.25 30.43 -0.05
CA PRO A 206 -3.85 30.70 0.30
C PRO A 206 -2.93 29.51 0.11
N LEU A 207 -3.43 28.28 0.38
CA LEU A 207 -2.67 27.06 0.19
C LEU A 207 -2.33 26.84 -1.29
N PHE A 208 -3.30 27.01 -2.20
CA PHE A 208 -3.07 26.96 -3.65
C PHE A 208 -2.04 28.00 -4.10
N VAL A 209 -2.18 29.26 -3.67
CA VAL A 209 -1.23 30.32 -4.02
C VAL A 209 0.19 29.97 -3.54
N SER A 210 0.32 29.45 -2.32
CA SER A 210 1.62 29.01 -1.79
C SER A 210 2.19 27.83 -2.59
N ALA A 211 1.35 26.84 -2.95
CA ALA A 211 1.76 25.69 -3.74
C ALA A 211 2.25 26.10 -5.14
N PHE A 212 1.53 26.99 -5.83
CA PHE A 212 1.96 27.51 -7.14
C PHE A 212 3.27 28.31 -7.06
N ARG A 213 3.42 29.14 -6.02
CA ARG A 213 4.68 29.88 -5.83
C ARG A 213 5.85 28.91 -5.66
N ARG A 214 5.70 27.89 -4.83
CA ARG A 214 6.73 26.85 -4.62
C ARG A 214 7.02 26.06 -5.90
N ALA A 215 5.99 25.77 -6.70
CA ALA A 215 6.17 25.08 -7.99
C ALA A 215 7.01 25.94 -8.95
N ASN A 216 6.74 27.24 -9.03
CA ASN A 216 7.51 28.18 -9.84
C ASN A 216 8.97 28.29 -9.35
N ASP A 217 9.17 28.41 -8.02
CA ASP A 217 10.53 28.48 -7.44
C ASP A 217 11.31 27.19 -7.73
N LEU A 218 10.65 26.02 -7.65
CA LEU A 218 11.27 24.74 -8.00
C LEU A 218 11.59 24.66 -9.48
N ALA A 219 10.69 25.11 -10.38
CA ALA A 219 10.92 25.10 -11.82
C ALA A 219 12.13 25.97 -12.19
N MET A 220 12.20 27.21 -11.67
CA MET A 220 13.36 28.09 -11.85
C MET A 220 14.65 27.46 -11.32
N ALA A 221 14.60 26.79 -10.16
CA ALA A 221 15.77 26.13 -9.60
C ALA A 221 16.21 24.92 -10.45
N MET A 222 15.27 24.22 -11.09
CA MET A 222 15.58 23.13 -12.02
C MET A 222 16.19 23.63 -13.33
N GLU A 223 15.65 24.71 -13.90
CA GLU A 223 16.20 25.38 -15.09
C GLU A 223 17.62 25.89 -14.83
N ALA A 224 17.85 26.55 -13.68
CA ALA A 224 19.18 27.01 -13.29
C ALA A 224 20.21 25.88 -13.11
N ARG A 225 19.74 24.64 -12.90
CA ARG A 225 20.56 23.42 -12.85
C ARG A 225 20.61 22.67 -14.17
N CYS A 226 20.21 23.32 -15.27
CA CYS A 226 20.19 22.73 -16.62
C CYS A 226 19.40 21.43 -16.71
N TYR A 227 18.19 21.39 -16.08
CA TYR A 227 17.31 20.25 -16.22
C TYR A 227 16.61 20.27 -17.60
N HIS A 228 16.87 19.26 -18.44
CA HIS A 228 16.29 19.12 -19.79
C HIS A 228 15.52 17.80 -19.97
N GLY A 229 14.92 17.27 -18.91
CA GLY A 229 14.19 16.00 -18.96
C GLY A 229 14.97 14.80 -18.44
N GLY A 230 14.47 13.61 -18.71
CA GLY A 230 15.01 12.36 -18.17
C GLY A 230 16.10 11.69 -19.00
N GLU A 231 16.36 12.15 -20.24
CA GLU A 231 17.35 11.56 -21.12
C GLU A 231 18.79 11.92 -20.70
N GLY A 232 19.67 10.92 -20.69
CA GLY A 232 21.08 11.11 -20.36
C GLY A 232 21.41 11.37 -18.88
N ARG A 233 20.41 11.29 -17.97
CA ARG A 233 20.64 11.49 -16.53
C ARG A 233 21.16 10.25 -15.84
N THR A 234 22.08 10.47 -14.89
CA THR A 234 22.52 9.46 -13.93
C THR A 234 21.84 9.65 -12.59
N GLN A 235 21.55 8.55 -11.89
CA GLN A 235 21.01 8.60 -10.53
C GLN A 235 22.15 8.66 -9.52
N MET A 236 22.06 9.54 -8.52
CA MET A 236 23.06 9.66 -7.45
C MET A 236 23.14 8.39 -6.59
N LYS A 237 21.99 7.69 -6.41
CA LYS A 237 21.90 6.40 -5.71
C LYS A 237 21.16 5.40 -6.61
N PRO A 238 21.85 4.79 -7.58
CA PRO A 238 21.20 3.81 -8.46
C PRO A 238 20.82 2.56 -7.68
N LEU A 239 19.67 1.97 -8.04
CA LEU A 239 19.26 0.68 -7.52
C LEU A 239 20.12 -0.43 -8.15
N ILE A 240 20.99 -1.06 -7.33
CA ILE A 240 21.88 -2.14 -7.77
C ILE A 240 21.46 -3.43 -7.09
N TYR A 241 21.21 -4.48 -7.87
CA TYR A 241 20.88 -5.80 -7.36
C TYR A 241 22.06 -6.41 -6.59
N ALA A 242 21.85 -6.75 -5.33
CA ALA A 242 22.80 -7.50 -4.53
C ALA A 242 22.58 -9.02 -4.68
N GLY A 243 23.54 -9.85 -4.24
CA GLY A 243 23.38 -11.30 -4.26
C GLY A 243 22.14 -11.81 -3.51
N ARG A 244 21.78 -11.13 -2.41
CA ARG A 244 20.56 -11.41 -1.61
C ARG A 244 19.26 -11.23 -2.41
N ASP A 245 19.23 -10.26 -3.35
CA ASP A 245 18.05 -9.97 -4.16
C ASP A 245 17.83 -11.08 -5.20
N ARG A 246 18.89 -11.67 -5.75
CA ARG A 246 18.82 -12.82 -6.65
C ARG A 246 18.28 -14.06 -5.93
N ILE A 247 18.72 -14.30 -4.68
CA ILE A 247 18.20 -15.40 -3.85
C ILE A 247 16.72 -15.15 -3.56
N ALA A 248 16.32 -13.92 -3.23
CA ALA A 248 14.93 -13.58 -2.98
C ALA A 248 14.04 -13.80 -4.21
N TYR A 249 14.50 -13.46 -5.43
CA TYR A 249 13.77 -13.79 -6.66
C TYR A 249 13.61 -15.31 -6.85
N GLY A 250 14.67 -16.09 -6.57
CA GLY A 250 14.60 -17.55 -6.60
C GLY A 250 13.56 -18.12 -5.63
N LEU A 251 13.51 -17.58 -4.41
CA LEU A 251 12.54 -17.99 -3.39
C LEU A 251 11.09 -17.58 -3.77
N ILE A 252 10.90 -16.38 -4.35
CA ILE A 252 9.59 -15.92 -4.83
C ILE A 252 9.10 -16.84 -5.96
N LEU A 253 9.96 -17.19 -6.90
CA LEU A 253 9.63 -18.08 -8.02
C LEU A 253 9.29 -19.48 -7.52
N LEU A 254 10.09 -20.02 -6.59
CA LEU A 254 9.83 -21.32 -5.96
C LEU A 254 8.48 -21.32 -5.22
N PHE A 255 8.22 -20.28 -4.40
CA PHE A 255 6.94 -20.12 -3.71
C PHE A 255 5.77 -20.12 -4.69
N PHE A 256 5.87 -19.31 -5.75
CA PHE A 256 4.82 -19.21 -6.76
C PHE A 256 4.60 -20.54 -7.50
N ALA A 257 5.67 -21.23 -7.90
CA ALA A 257 5.61 -22.53 -8.55
C ALA A 257 4.94 -23.60 -7.66
N VAL A 258 5.27 -23.64 -6.37
CA VAL A 258 4.64 -24.56 -5.39
C VAL A 258 3.15 -24.23 -5.23
N CYS A 259 2.76 -22.94 -5.14
CA CYS A 259 1.35 -22.55 -5.06
C CYS A 259 0.58 -22.94 -6.32
N VAL A 260 1.17 -22.77 -7.50
CA VAL A 260 0.58 -23.21 -8.77
C VAL A 260 0.42 -24.73 -8.80
N ALA A 261 1.42 -25.49 -8.33
CA ALA A 261 1.33 -26.96 -8.23
C ALA A 261 0.16 -27.39 -7.32
N PHE A 262 0.00 -26.76 -6.15
CA PHE A 262 -1.16 -27.00 -5.27
C PHE A 262 -2.49 -26.64 -5.92
N ALA A 263 -2.53 -25.58 -6.70
CA ALA A 263 -3.75 -25.21 -7.43
C ALA A 263 -4.16 -26.26 -8.48
N PHE A 264 -3.19 -26.89 -9.16
CA PHE A 264 -3.45 -27.97 -10.13
C PHE A 264 -3.80 -29.29 -9.44
N LEU A 265 -3.21 -29.61 -8.29
CA LEU A 265 -3.51 -30.81 -7.52
C LEU A 265 -4.83 -30.72 -6.73
N GLY A 266 -5.47 -29.53 -6.67
CA GLY A 266 -6.69 -29.31 -5.90
C GLY A 266 -6.50 -29.31 -4.37
N LEU A 267 -5.24 -29.24 -3.90
CA LEU A 267 -4.82 -29.34 -2.50
C LEU A 267 -4.79 -28.00 -1.77
#